data_3c89f6be7c2370448e62707bfc02fa15
#
_entry.id   3c89f6be7c2370448e62707bfc02fa15
#
_cell.length_a   1.000
_cell.length_b   1.000
_cell.length_c   1.000
_cell.angle_alpha   90.00
_cell.angle_beta   90.00
_cell.angle_gamma   90.00
#
_symmetry.space_group_name_H-M   'P 1'
#
loop_
_entity.id
_entity.type
_entity.pdbx_description
1 polymer ?
#
loop_
_entity_poly.entity_id
_entity_poly.type
_entity_poly.pdbx_seq_one_letter_code
_entity_poly.pdbx_strand_id
1 'polypeptide(L)'
;MKRQFKICALYFLLIRPATFTQNVRWIRSTEQERWVSNNPIELKNATAATSYDAEIYPTQKQQTIDGWGGCFNELGWDALQVLDAKDRETVLKTLFDPKEGLNFTICRMPIGANDYARNWYSLDDSAGDFKMKYFSIDRDRKILIPYIHEAKKYQPALKLWASPWSPPVWMKTNKHYANKRGDHNDLKPENEVLSGNQFIQDENYLSAYAVYLSKFVEAYQKDGINVYAVHFQNEPYTLNQWPNCLWTPSAMCNIIARYLGPTFRKEQLKTELWLGTWNNDVMANFDTILSSPEAMKYIAGVGLQWEGKNIIQELHKKYTTVKLMQTESECGNGDFSWKDAEHLFFLMKKYLDGGVTAYTYWNMVLADKGTSSWGWNQNALIQIDKASRKVTYTPEYYAFKHFSYFVPAGSSKIESAGSFKELVAFLNPHGELVIVTNNLQDTAKAINIKISAQYFTVTVQPKSFNTFIVKL
;
A
#
# COMPACT_ATOMS: atom_id res chain seq x y z
N MET A 1 -56.91 71.87 -19.93
CA MET A 1 -55.79 70.90 -20.11
C MET A 1 -55.46 70.27 -18.79
N LYS A 2 -55.99 69.04 -18.55
CA LYS A 2 -55.69 68.23 -17.33
C LYS A 2 -54.63 67.21 -17.65
N ARG A 3 -53.41 67.29 -17.04
CA ARG A 3 -52.36 66.29 -17.13
C ARG A 3 -52.65 65.17 -16.16
N GLN A 4 -52.81 63.96 -16.67
CA GLN A 4 -52.86 62.73 -15.86
C GLN A 4 -51.41 62.22 -15.60
N PHE A 5 -51.02 62.07 -14.34
CA PHE A 5 -49.82 61.38 -13.93
C PHE A 5 -50.11 59.90 -13.84
N LYS A 6 -49.41 59.07 -14.65
CA LYS A 6 -49.40 57.61 -14.48
C LYS A 6 -48.30 57.24 -13.49
N ILE A 7 -48.70 56.65 -12.37
CA ILE A 7 -47.77 56.04 -11.39
C ILE A 7 -47.44 54.64 -11.91
N CYS A 8 -46.18 54.40 -12.30
CA CYS A 8 -45.68 53.03 -12.53
C CYS A 8 -45.25 52.44 -11.22
N ALA A 9 -45.94 51.42 -10.75
CA ALA A 9 -45.50 50.63 -9.59
C ALA A 9 -44.45 49.62 -10.06
N LEU A 10 -43.21 49.78 -9.63
CA LEU A 10 -42.13 48.81 -9.82
C LEU A 10 -42.27 47.71 -8.79
N TYR A 11 -42.67 46.51 -9.26
CA TYR A 11 -42.60 45.29 -8.43
C TYR A 11 -41.15 44.81 -8.38
N PHE A 12 -40.48 44.97 -7.23
CA PHE A 12 -39.25 44.29 -6.93
C PHE A 12 -39.57 42.82 -6.63
N LEU A 13 -39.27 41.93 -7.57
CA LEU A 13 -39.18 40.50 -7.32
C LEU A 13 -37.95 40.26 -6.43
N LEU A 14 -38.19 40.01 -5.16
CA LEU A 14 -37.17 39.47 -4.24
C LEU A 14 -36.84 38.02 -4.69
N ILE A 15 -35.85 37.87 -5.56
CA ILE A 15 -35.24 36.58 -5.83
C ILE A 15 -34.53 36.17 -4.55
N ARG A 16 -35.13 35.29 -3.73
CA ARG A 16 -34.43 34.62 -2.65
C ARG A 16 -33.36 33.76 -3.31
N PRO A 17 -32.06 33.88 -2.96
CA PRO A 17 -31.06 32.93 -3.40
C PRO A 17 -31.51 31.54 -2.91
N ALA A 18 -31.62 30.60 -3.83
CA ALA A 18 -31.79 29.20 -3.47
C ALA A 18 -30.58 28.82 -2.58
N THR A 19 -30.81 28.62 -1.32
CA THR A 19 -29.81 28.03 -0.41
C THR A 19 -29.62 26.60 -0.89
N PHE A 20 -28.59 26.35 -1.69
CA PHE A 20 -28.14 24.99 -1.93
C PHE A 20 -27.74 24.40 -0.61
N THR A 21 -28.58 23.57 -0.05
CA THR A 21 -28.22 22.75 1.11
C THR A 21 -27.07 21.84 0.69
N GLN A 22 -25.91 22.06 1.29
CA GLN A 22 -24.74 21.26 1.04
C GLN A 22 -24.97 19.88 1.68
N ASN A 23 -24.97 18.83 0.87
CA ASN A 23 -25.26 17.48 1.31
C ASN A 23 -23.99 16.63 1.40
N VAL A 24 -23.93 15.77 2.40
CA VAL A 24 -22.91 14.75 2.59
C VAL A 24 -23.32 13.51 1.78
N ARG A 25 -22.51 13.10 0.81
CA ARG A 25 -22.66 11.79 0.17
C ARG A 25 -22.19 10.71 1.14
N TRP A 26 -22.91 9.60 1.21
CA TRP A 26 -22.63 8.51 2.12
C TRP A 26 -22.60 7.16 1.42
N ILE A 27 -21.46 6.48 1.47
CA ILE A 27 -21.25 5.11 1.00
C ILE A 27 -21.03 4.21 2.21
N ARG A 28 -21.68 3.05 2.24
CA ARG A 28 -21.60 2.08 3.33
C ARG A 28 -21.31 0.68 2.80
N SER A 29 -20.56 -0.10 3.58
CA SER A 29 -20.44 -1.54 3.43
C SER A 29 -20.68 -2.24 4.77
N THR A 30 -21.46 -3.30 4.76
CA THR A 30 -21.61 -4.28 5.85
C THR A 30 -21.30 -5.67 5.32
N GLU A 31 -21.28 -6.67 6.19
CA GLU A 31 -21.06 -8.06 5.76
C GLU A 31 -22.12 -8.55 4.76
N GLN A 32 -23.35 -8.07 4.85
CA GLN A 32 -24.49 -8.47 4.00
C GLN A 32 -24.65 -7.57 2.76
N GLU A 33 -24.35 -6.27 2.90
CA GLU A 33 -24.54 -5.28 1.84
C GLU A 33 -23.22 -4.56 1.54
N ARG A 34 -22.73 -4.72 0.33
CA ARG A 34 -21.43 -4.17 -0.10
C ARG A 34 -21.61 -2.92 -0.97
N TRP A 35 -20.88 -1.86 -0.62
CA TRP A 35 -20.77 -0.64 -1.44
C TRP A 35 -22.10 0.02 -1.78
N VAL A 36 -22.94 0.24 -0.76
CA VAL A 36 -24.28 0.84 -0.89
C VAL A 36 -24.18 2.36 -0.82
N SER A 37 -24.76 3.04 -1.81
CA SER A 37 -24.99 4.49 -1.75
C SER A 37 -26.25 4.76 -0.93
N ASN A 38 -26.11 5.46 0.18
CA ASN A 38 -27.23 5.83 1.02
C ASN A 38 -27.77 7.21 0.66
N ASN A 39 -28.94 7.56 1.22
CA ASN A 39 -29.51 8.91 1.06
C ASN A 39 -28.51 9.96 1.57
N PRO A 40 -28.36 11.10 0.86
CA PRO A 40 -27.51 12.19 1.29
C PRO A 40 -27.94 12.72 2.66
N ILE A 41 -26.97 13.15 3.47
CA ILE A 41 -27.20 13.70 4.81
C ILE A 41 -27.06 15.21 4.74
N GLU A 42 -28.00 15.94 5.36
CA GLU A 42 -27.97 17.40 5.42
C GLU A 42 -26.89 17.90 6.40
N LEU A 43 -26.11 18.90 5.98
CA LEU A 43 -25.23 19.66 6.85
C LEU A 43 -26.03 20.72 7.63
N LYS A 44 -25.81 20.77 8.93
CA LYS A 44 -26.45 21.72 9.85
C LYS A 44 -25.41 22.69 10.41
N ASN A 45 -25.81 23.88 10.79
CA ASN A 45 -24.92 24.82 11.48
C ASN A 45 -24.59 24.29 12.89
N ALA A 46 -23.32 24.29 13.23
CA ALA A 46 -22.86 23.90 14.56
C ALA A 46 -23.34 24.88 15.61
N THR A 47 -23.72 24.36 16.79
CA THR A 47 -24.17 25.16 17.94
C THR A 47 -23.35 24.80 19.17
N ALA A 48 -23.27 25.71 20.14
CA ALA A 48 -22.59 25.45 21.41
C ALA A 48 -23.29 24.38 22.27
N ALA A 49 -24.58 24.12 22.03
CA ALA A 49 -25.36 23.13 22.76
C ALA A 49 -25.21 21.69 22.19
N THR A 50 -24.61 21.51 21.00
CA THR A 50 -24.44 20.20 20.36
C THR A 50 -23.12 19.58 20.81
N SER A 51 -23.16 18.36 21.35
CA SER A 51 -21.97 17.54 21.59
C SER A 51 -21.54 16.85 20.30
N TYR A 52 -20.24 16.85 20.00
CA TYR A 52 -19.67 16.25 18.81
C TYR A 52 -18.79 15.06 19.19
N ASP A 53 -19.01 13.93 18.51
CA ASP A 53 -18.21 12.71 18.69
C ASP A 53 -16.88 12.79 17.94
N ALA A 54 -16.85 13.54 16.82
CA ALA A 54 -15.64 13.85 16.07
C ALA A 54 -15.67 15.28 15.54
N GLU A 55 -14.51 15.94 15.54
CA GLU A 55 -14.28 17.25 14.91
C GLU A 55 -13.18 17.11 13.86
N ILE A 56 -13.42 17.60 12.66
CA ILE A 56 -12.48 17.60 11.54
C ILE A 56 -11.99 19.02 11.29
N TYR A 57 -10.67 19.17 11.12
CA TYR A 57 -10.01 20.46 10.91
C TYR A 57 -9.44 20.58 9.48
N PRO A 58 -10.24 20.92 8.46
CA PRO A 58 -9.83 20.85 7.05
C PRO A 58 -8.60 21.68 6.67
N THR A 59 -8.28 22.69 7.47
CA THR A 59 -7.09 23.54 7.28
C THR A 59 -5.81 22.97 7.90
N GLN A 60 -5.94 21.97 8.79
CA GLN A 60 -4.80 21.33 9.45
C GLN A 60 -4.38 20.08 8.67
N LYS A 61 -3.61 20.31 7.61
CA LYS A 61 -3.10 19.25 6.73
C LYS A 61 -1.89 18.58 7.35
N GLN A 62 -1.87 17.25 7.26
CA GLN A 62 -0.74 16.38 7.61
C GLN A 62 -0.03 15.89 6.34
N GLN A 63 0.43 14.63 6.30
CA GLN A 63 1.12 14.09 5.13
C GLN A 63 0.22 14.06 3.89
N THR A 64 0.89 14.13 2.72
CA THR A 64 0.26 13.90 1.42
C THR A 64 0.31 12.43 1.06
N ILE A 65 -0.79 11.88 0.56
CA ILE A 65 -0.89 10.49 0.11
C ILE A 65 -0.22 10.34 -1.26
N ASP A 66 0.79 9.49 -1.35
CA ASP A 66 1.48 9.15 -2.60
C ASP A 66 0.70 8.11 -3.42
N GLY A 67 -0.12 7.28 -2.77
CA GLY A 67 -0.99 6.32 -3.44
C GLY A 67 -1.30 5.07 -2.65
N TRP A 68 -2.06 4.20 -3.30
CA TRP A 68 -2.55 2.92 -2.81
C TRP A 68 -2.16 1.83 -3.81
N GLY A 69 -1.96 0.61 -3.33
CA GLY A 69 -1.62 -0.47 -4.22
C GLY A 69 -1.65 -1.85 -3.60
N GLY A 70 -1.13 -2.80 -4.36
CA GLY A 70 -0.94 -4.17 -3.94
C GLY A 70 0.33 -4.75 -4.57
N CYS A 71 0.65 -6.01 -4.28
CA CYS A 71 1.83 -6.67 -4.81
C CYS A 71 1.49 -7.53 -6.04
N PHE A 72 2.26 -7.35 -7.10
CA PHE A 72 2.33 -8.30 -8.21
C PHE A 72 3.13 -9.52 -7.78
N ASN A 73 2.58 -10.71 -8.00
CA ASN A 73 3.27 -11.97 -7.75
C ASN A 73 2.88 -13.02 -8.80
N GLU A 74 3.67 -14.09 -8.92
CA GLU A 74 3.47 -15.11 -9.95
C GLU A 74 2.15 -15.86 -9.76
N LEU A 75 1.80 -16.27 -8.51
CA LEU A 75 0.56 -17.01 -8.24
C LEU A 75 -0.69 -16.14 -8.45
N GLY A 76 -0.57 -14.83 -8.31
CA GLY A 76 -1.65 -13.90 -8.67
C GLY A 76 -1.88 -13.83 -10.18
N TRP A 77 -0.82 -13.85 -10.97
CA TRP A 77 -0.95 -13.98 -12.43
C TRP A 77 -1.57 -15.31 -12.82
N ASP A 78 -1.14 -16.41 -12.19
CA ASP A 78 -1.72 -17.74 -12.43
C ASP A 78 -3.22 -17.79 -12.12
N ALA A 79 -3.64 -17.16 -11.03
CA ALA A 79 -5.06 -17.04 -10.70
C ALA A 79 -5.84 -16.29 -11.80
N LEU A 80 -5.29 -15.18 -12.31
CA LEU A 80 -5.90 -14.43 -13.41
C LEU A 80 -5.96 -15.21 -14.72
N GLN A 81 -4.99 -16.10 -14.98
CA GLN A 81 -4.98 -16.94 -16.20
C GLN A 81 -6.05 -18.04 -16.19
N VAL A 82 -6.67 -18.35 -15.04
CA VAL A 82 -7.82 -19.26 -14.96
C VAL A 82 -9.05 -18.67 -15.65
N LEU A 83 -9.17 -17.34 -15.67
CA LEU A 83 -10.30 -16.60 -16.23
C LEU A 83 -10.18 -16.47 -17.75
N ASP A 84 -11.31 -16.33 -18.42
CA ASP A 84 -11.32 -15.87 -19.80
C ASP A 84 -10.81 -14.41 -19.91
N ALA A 85 -10.61 -13.94 -21.13
CA ALA A 85 -10.06 -12.61 -21.37
C ALA A 85 -10.93 -11.47 -20.81
N LYS A 86 -12.26 -11.59 -20.91
CA LYS A 86 -13.22 -10.58 -20.47
C LYS A 86 -13.28 -10.49 -18.95
N ASP A 87 -13.34 -11.61 -18.26
CA ASP A 87 -13.40 -11.66 -16.80
C ASP A 87 -12.08 -11.20 -16.21
N ARG A 88 -10.93 -11.58 -16.79
CA ARG A 88 -9.62 -11.10 -16.41
C ARG A 88 -9.49 -9.57 -16.58
N GLU A 89 -9.96 -9.05 -17.70
CA GLU A 89 -10.02 -7.60 -17.96
C GLU A 89 -10.85 -6.89 -16.89
N THR A 90 -12.02 -7.42 -16.52
CA THR A 90 -12.90 -6.89 -15.50
C THR A 90 -12.19 -6.84 -14.13
N VAL A 91 -11.48 -7.89 -13.74
CA VAL A 91 -10.72 -7.93 -12.48
C VAL A 91 -9.62 -6.86 -12.48
N LEU A 92 -8.86 -6.75 -13.55
CA LEU A 92 -7.80 -5.74 -13.66
C LEU A 92 -8.35 -4.32 -13.63
N LYS A 93 -9.43 -4.05 -14.35
CA LYS A 93 -10.14 -2.77 -14.28
C LYS A 93 -10.60 -2.45 -12.87
N THR A 94 -11.14 -3.42 -12.15
CA THR A 94 -11.60 -3.26 -10.76
C THR A 94 -10.47 -2.90 -9.79
N LEU A 95 -9.23 -3.30 -10.04
CA LEU A 95 -8.07 -2.91 -9.22
C LEU A 95 -7.51 -1.53 -9.62
N PHE A 96 -7.39 -1.23 -10.90
CA PHE A 96 -6.54 -0.15 -11.39
C PHE A 96 -7.28 1.06 -11.95
N ASP A 97 -8.53 0.91 -12.43
CA ASP A 97 -9.27 2.03 -13.02
C ASP A 97 -9.58 3.11 -11.96
N PRO A 98 -9.26 4.40 -12.24
CA PRO A 98 -9.43 5.48 -11.27
C PRO A 98 -10.91 5.88 -11.04
N LYS A 99 -11.83 5.46 -11.90
CA LYS A 99 -13.25 5.84 -11.82
C LYS A 99 -14.15 4.73 -11.29
N GLU A 100 -13.78 3.48 -11.52
CA GLU A 100 -14.61 2.31 -11.18
C GLU A 100 -13.91 1.36 -10.21
N GLY A 101 -12.58 1.34 -10.21
CA GLY A 101 -11.74 0.42 -9.44
C GLY A 101 -11.27 0.95 -8.08
N LEU A 102 -10.26 0.28 -7.53
CA LEU A 102 -9.56 0.70 -6.32
C LEU A 102 -8.58 1.86 -6.57
N ASN A 103 -8.40 2.27 -7.82
CA ASN A 103 -7.47 3.33 -8.21
C ASN A 103 -6.04 3.08 -7.68
N PHE A 104 -5.51 1.88 -7.87
CA PHE A 104 -4.14 1.55 -7.48
C PHE A 104 -3.15 2.33 -8.34
N THR A 105 -2.29 3.11 -7.68
CA THR A 105 -1.35 4.05 -8.31
C THR A 105 0.10 3.78 -7.95
N ILE A 106 0.36 2.98 -6.90
CA ILE A 106 1.70 2.60 -6.47
C ILE A 106 1.70 1.14 -6.01
N CYS A 107 2.38 0.26 -6.75
CA CYS A 107 2.36 -1.18 -6.52
C CYS A 107 3.75 -1.75 -6.32
N ARG A 108 3.82 -2.88 -5.61
CA ARG A 108 5.02 -3.66 -5.35
C ARG A 108 5.22 -4.75 -6.39
N MET A 109 6.48 -5.08 -6.69
CA MET A 109 6.87 -6.29 -7.40
C MET A 109 8.11 -6.92 -6.76
N PRO A 110 8.31 -8.25 -6.84
CA PRO A 110 9.50 -8.91 -6.32
C PRO A 110 10.70 -8.74 -7.25
N ILE A 111 11.90 -8.88 -6.69
CA ILE A 111 13.15 -9.12 -7.42
C ILE A 111 13.56 -10.56 -7.13
N GLY A 112 13.32 -11.47 -8.06
CA GLY A 112 13.43 -12.91 -7.85
C GLY A 112 12.24 -13.50 -7.10
N ALA A 113 12.38 -14.72 -6.57
CA ALA A 113 11.31 -15.43 -5.89
C ALA A 113 10.89 -14.73 -4.61
N ASN A 114 9.56 -14.59 -4.40
CA ASN A 114 8.91 -14.14 -3.18
C ASN A 114 8.05 -15.27 -2.58
N ASP A 115 7.25 -14.95 -1.56
CA ASP A 115 6.36 -15.90 -0.88
C ASP A 115 5.30 -16.51 -1.81
N TYR A 116 4.91 -15.80 -2.85
CA TYR A 116 3.92 -16.22 -3.86
C TYR A 116 4.54 -16.42 -5.25
N ALA A 117 5.84 -16.78 -5.30
CA ALA A 117 6.47 -17.32 -6.50
C ALA A 117 6.09 -18.79 -6.70
N ARG A 118 6.15 -19.27 -7.95
CA ARG A 118 5.88 -20.69 -8.29
C ARG A 118 6.91 -21.64 -7.69
N ASN A 119 8.17 -21.20 -7.60
CA ASN A 119 9.31 -21.95 -7.04
C ASN A 119 10.48 -21.01 -6.76
N TRP A 120 11.57 -21.55 -6.23
CA TRP A 120 12.82 -20.85 -5.99
C TRP A 120 13.45 -20.36 -7.30
N TYR A 121 13.88 -19.11 -7.35
CA TYR A 121 14.72 -18.56 -8.42
C TYR A 121 15.34 -17.22 -8.03
N SER A 122 16.43 -16.88 -8.67
CA SER A 122 16.95 -15.52 -8.76
C SER A 122 17.14 -15.12 -10.23
N LEU A 123 17.57 -13.91 -10.47
CA LEU A 123 17.79 -13.41 -11.83
C LEU A 123 19.21 -13.72 -12.32
N ASP A 124 20.05 -14.34 -11.47
CA ASP A 124 21.36 -14.88 -11.83
C ASP A 124 21.77 -15.99 -10.85
N ASP A 125 21.50 -17.24 -11.20
CA ASP A 125 21.86 -18.41 -10.40
C ASP A 125 23.26 -18.96 -10.74
N SER A 126 24.04 -18.26 -11.61
CA SER A 126 25.37 -18.68 -12.05
C SER A 126 26.41 -18.35 -10.98
N ALA A 127 26.86 -19.37 -10.24
CA ALA A 127 27.81 -19.19 -9.15
C ALA A 127 29.12 -18.49 -9.59
N GLY A 128 29.45 -17.40 -8.90
CA GLY A 128 30.66 -16.62 -9.16
C GLY A 128 30.57 -15.67 -10.36
N ASP A 129 29.39 -15.43 -10.91
CA ASP A 129 29.21 -14.43 -11.96
C ASP A 129 29.22 -12.99 -11.41
N PHE A 130 30.36 -12.55 -10.86
CA PHE A 130 30.51 -11.20 -10.33
C PHE A 130 30.30 -10.08 -11.37
N LYS A 131 30.29 -10.41 -12.67
CA LYS A 131 30.03 -9.45 -13.75
C LYS A 131 28.58 -9.47 -14.24
N MET A 132 27.72 -10.31 -13.63
CA MET A 132 26.32 -10.45 -14.02
C MET A 132 26.14 -10.72 -15.53
N LYS A 133 26.99 -11.57 -16.09
CA LYS A 133 26.94 -11.94 -17.53
C LYS A 133 25.71 -12.80 -17.84
N TYR A 134 25.31 -13.64 -16.90
CA TYR A 134 24.17 -14.57 -17.04
C TYR A 134 22.88 -14.02 -16.40
N PHE A 135 22.90 -12.77 -15.94
CA PHE A 135 21.71 -12.10 -15.43
C PHE A 135 20.60 -12.07 -16.49
N SER A 136 19.39 -12.50 -16.14
CA SER A 136 18.23 -12.50 -17.02
C SER A 136 16.92 -12.26 -16.27
N ILE A 137 16.02 -11.49 -16.90
CA ILE A 137 14.60 -11.33 -16.49
C ILE A 137 13.64 -12.10 -17.39
N ASP A 138 14.12 -13.11 -18.13
CA ASP A 138 13.30 -13.85 -19.10
C ASP A 138 12.12 -14.58 -18.45
N ARG A 139 12.24 -14.94 -17.18
CA ARG A 139 11.12 -15.47 -16.39
C ARG A 139 10.06 -14.40 -16.15
N ASP A 140 10.48 -13.23 -15.73
CA ASP A 140 9.58 -12.10 -15.45
C ASP A 140 8.87 -11.64 -16.73
N ARG A 141 9.55 -11.68 -17.88
CA ARG A 141 8.95 -11.39 -19.19
C ARG A 141 7.79 -12.31 -19.56
N LYS A 142 7.74 -13.51 -18.98
CA LYS A 142 6.65 -14.47 -19.22
C LYS A 142 5.53 -14.37 -18.21
N ILE A 143 5.76 -13.75 -17.04
CA ILE A 143 4.83 -13.81 -15.90
C ILE A 143 4.51 -12.41 -15.35
N LEU A 144 5.47 -11.74 -14.73
CA LEU A 144 5.24 -10.47 -14.04
C LEU A 144 5.06 -9.30 -15.01
N ILE A 145 5.87 -9.21 -16.03
CA ILE A 145 5.83 -8.12 -17.01
C ILE A 145 4.51 -8.08 -17.78
N PRO A 146 3.94 -9.19 -18.29
CA PRO A 146 2.60 -9.19 -18.85
C PRO A 146 1.52 -8.74 -17.85
N TYR A 147 1.58 -9.18 -16.58
CA TYR A 147 0.65 -8.76 -15.55
C TYR A 147 0.70 -7.24 -15.35
N ILE A 148 1.90 -6.67 -15.24
CA ILE A 148 2.11 -5.24 -15.07
C ILE A 148 1.62 -4.46 -16.30
N HIS A 149 1.89 -4.93 -17.51
CA HIS A 149 1.41 -4.27 -18.73
C HIS A 149 -0.12 -4.27 -18.83
N GLU A 150 -0.79 -5.36 -18.45
CA GLU A 150 -2.25 -5.41 -18.40
C GLU A 150 -2.80 -4.40 -17.38
N ALA A 151 -2.19 -4.29 -16.19
CA ALA A 151 -2.56 -3.30 -15.18
C ALA A 151 -2.39 -1.85 -15.69
N LYS A 152 -1.28 -1.58 -16.41
CA LYS A 152 -0.98 -0.25 -16.95
C LYS A 152 -1.94 0.20 -18.07
N LYS A 153 -2.74 -0.69 -18.64
CA LYS A 153 -3.83 -0.29 -19.57
C LYS A 153 -4.88 0.58 -18.86
N TYR A 154 -5.14 0.32 -17.57
CA TYR A 154 -6.12 1.05 -16.75
C TYR A 154 -5.49 2.16 -15.90
N GLN A 155 -4.21 2.00 -15.55
CA GLN A 155 -3.43 2.99 -14.80
C GLN A 155 -2.07 3.24 -15.48
N PRO A 156 -2.02 4.04 -16.55
CA PRO A 156 -0.76 4.28 -17.29
C PRO A 156 0.35 4.91 -16.44
N ALA A 157 -0.03 5.71 -15.42
CA ALA A 157 0.87 6.36 -14.49
C ALA A 157 1.27 5.50 -13.27
N LEU A 158 0.95 4.19 -13.28
CA LEU A 158 1.26 3.27 -12.19
C LEU A 158 2.75 3.32 -11.85
N LYS A 159 3.05 3.71 -10.62
CA LYS A 159 4.39 3.63 -10.04
C LYS A 159 4.65 2.21 -9.54
N LEU A 160 5.85 1.71 -9.79
CA LEU A 160 6.26 0.38 -9.38
C LEU A 160 7.50 0.45 -8.51
N TRP A 161 7.42 -0.13 -7.31
CA TRP A 161 8.58 -0.32 -6.46
C TRP A 161 8.86 -1.81 -6.27
N ALA A 162 10.10 -2.15 -6.02
CA ALA A 162 10.55 -3.53 -5.98
C ALA A 162 11.37 -3.84 -4.73
N SER A 163 11.34 -5.10 -4.29
CA SER A 163 12.20 -5.59 -3.23
C SER A 163 12.61 -7.05 -3.47
N PRO A 164 13.88 -7.41 -3.20
CA PRO A 164 14.31 -8.80 -3.16
C PRO A 164 13.92 -9.46 -1.83
N TRP A 165 13.52 -10.73 -1.87
CA TRP A 165 13.39 -11.59 -0.71
C TRP A 165 14.72 -12.29 -0.41
N SER A 166 15.36 -12.81 -1.45
CA SER A 166 16.68 -13.42 -1.35
C SER A 166 17.57 -12.96 -2.49
N PRO A 167 18.83 -12.61 -2.24
CA PRO A 167 19.82 -12.54 -3.30
C PRO A 167 20.05 -13.93 -3.91
N PRO A 168 20.76 -14.02 -5.05
CA PRO A 168 21.23 -15.29 -5.58
C PRO A 168 21.90 -16.15 -4.51
N VAL A 169 21.61 -17.46 -4.48
CA VAL A 169 22.07 -18.36 -3.41
C VAL A 169 23.59 -18.42 -3.28
N TRP A 170 24.32 -18.24 -4.37
CA TRP A 170 25.79 -18.23 -4.35
C TRP A 170 26.39 -17.01 -3.63
N MET A 171 25.60 -15.95 -3.40
CA MET A 171 25.98 -14.77 -2.62
C MET A 171 25.70 -14.93 -1.13
N LYS A 172 25.12 -16.05 -0.70
CA LYS A 172 24.71 -16.30 0.68
C LYS A 172 25.67 -17.33 1.34
N THR A 173 25.89 -17.16 2.64
CA THR A 173 26.80 -18.02 3.41
C THR A 173 26.34 -19.47 3.47
N ASN A 174 25.03 -19.71 3.50
CA ASN A 174 24.43 -21.03 3.53
C ASN A 174 24.09 -21.59 2.14
N LYS A 175 24.32 -20.84 1.07
CA LYS A 175 24.04 -21.24 -0.33
C LYS A 175 22.62 -21.74 -0.56
N HIS A 176 21.64 -21.21 0.20
CA HIS A 176 20.24 -21.58 0.10
C HIS A 176 19.34 -20.34 0.13
N TYR A 177 18.16 -20.40 -0.51
CA TYR A 177 17.20 -19.29 -0.53
C TYR A 177 16.61 -19.00 0.85
N ALA A 178 16.28 -20.03 1.65
CA ALA A 178 15.81 -19.88 3.02
C ALA A 178 16.95 -19.64 4.02
N ASN A 179 16.62 -19.18 5.23
CA ASN A 179 17.56 -19.10 6.34
C ASN A 179 17.23 -20.08 7.47
N LYS A 180 16.01 -20.63 7.50
CA LYS A 180 15.55 -21.62 8.43
C LYS A 180 14.97 -22.83 7.69
N ARG A 181 15.23 -24.03 8.19
CA ARG A 181 14.67 -25.26 7.64
C ARG A 181 13.15 -25.35 7.88
N GLY A 182 12.45 -26.11 7.06
CA GLY A 182 11.05 -26.42 7.17
C GLY A 182 10.61 -27.47 6.15
N ASP A 183 9.33 -27.83 6.18
CA ASP A 183 8.77 -28.94 5.39
C ASP A 183 8.80 -28.69 3.87
N HIS A 184 9.00 -27.43 3.47
CA HIS A 184 8.99 -27.03 2.05
C HIS A 184 10.37 -26.63 1.51
N ASN A 185 11.45 -26.98 2.21
CA ASN A 185 12.83 -26.76 1.74
C ASN A 185 13.75 -27.92 2.17
N ASP A 186 14.88 -28.03 1.50
CA ASP A 186 15.90 -29.05 1.72
C ASP A 186 17.10 -28.53 2.54
N LEU A 187 16.95 -27.36 3.22
CA LEU A 187 17.98 -26.76 4.05
C LEU A 187 18.34 -27.71 5.21
N LYS A 188 19.62 -28.05 5.33
CA LYS A 188 20.10 -28.90 6.39
C LYS A 188 20.29 -28.11 7.71
N PRO A 189 20.15 -28.77 8.89
CA PRO A 189 20.29 -28.11 10.18
C PRO A 189 21.59 -27.29 10.33
N GLU A 190 22.72 -27.84 9.87
CA GLU A 190 24.04 -27.20 9.94
C GLU A 190 24.18 -25.96 9.04
N ASN A 191 23.27 -25.76 8.08
CA ASN A 191 23.25 -24.65 7.15
C ASN A 191 22.18 -23.59 7.51
N GLU A 192 21.47 -23.73 8.63
CA GLU A 192 20.59 -22.68 9.12
C GLU A 192 21.39 -21.44 9.51
N VAL A 193 20.87 -20.25 9.17
CA VAL A 193 21.42 -18.96 9.60
C VAL A 193 20.35 -18.25 10.41
N LEU A 194 20.50 -18.31 11.73
CA LEU A 194 19.48 -17.84 12.67
C LEU A 194 19.76 -16.44 13.23
N SER A 195 20.89 -15.85 12.90
CA SER A 195 21.28 -14.50 13.31
C SER A 195 22.43 -13.95 12.46
N GLY A 196 22.69 -12.65 12.58
CA GLY A 196 23.81 -12.00 11.90
C GLY A 196 23.58 -11.75 10.41
N ASN A 197 24.64 -11.76 9.62
CA ASN A 197 24.58 -11.58 8.18
C ASN A 197 24.54 -12.93 7.47
N GLN A 198 23.51 -13.13 6.67
CA GLN A 198 23.45 -14.29 5.78
C GLN A 198 24.09 -13.99 4.40
N PHE A 199 24.10 -12.72 3.98
CA PHE A 199 24.82 -12.29 2.80
C PHE A 199 26.33 -12.28 3.05
N ILE A 200 27.14 -12.75 2.09
CA ILE A 200 28.60 -12.75 2.17
C ILE A 200 29.11 -11.31 2.15
N GLN A 201 29.84 -10.91 3.20
CA GLN A 201 30.32 -9.53 3.40
C GLN A 201 31.69 -9.25 2.73
N ASP A 202 31.96 -9.90 1.60
CA ASP A 202 33.14 -9.66 0.78
C ASP A 202 32.86 -8.58 -0.29
N GLU A 203 33.87 -7.79 -0.62
CA GLU A 203 33.77 -6.64 -1.53
C GLU A 203 33.29 -7.03 -2.93
N ASN A 204 33.72 -8.17 -3.47
CA ASN A 204 33.31 -8.63 -4.79
C ASN A 204 31.82 -8.99 -4.79
N TYR A 205 31.32 -9.63 -3.71
CA TYR A 205 29.91 -9.99 -3.57
C TYR A 205 29.03 -8.76 -3.38
N LEU A 206 29.45 -7.82 -2.53
CA LEU A 206 28.71 -6.57 -2.29
C LEU A 206 28.62 -5.72 -3.57
N SER A 207 29.74 -5.62 -4.31
CA SER A 207 29.77 -4.92 -5.61
C SER A 207 28.91 -5.61 -6.65
N ALA A 208 28.97 -6.93 -6.75
CA ALA A 208 28.17 -7.71 -7.69
C ALA A 208 26.66 -7.59 -7.38
N TYR A 209 26.27 -7.57 -6.11
CA TYR A 209 24.87 -7.40 -5.73
C TYR A 209 24.34 -6.00 -6.06
N ALA A 210 25.18 -4.97 -5.92
CA ALA A 210 24.80 -3.63 -6.38
C ALA A 210 24.57 -3.58 -7.89
N VAL A 211 25.40 -4.26 -8.67
CA VAL A 211 25.22 -4.41 -10.13
C VAL A 211 23.98 -5.24 -10.45
N TYR A 212 23.70 -6.29 -9.70
CA TYR A 212 22.49 -7.13 -9.87
C TYR A 212 21.21 -6.29 -9.75
N LEU A 213 21.09 -5.45 -8.72
CA LEU A 213 19.92 -4.57 -8.54
C LEU A 213 19.86 -3.46 -9.59
N SER A 214 21.00 -2.91 -10.01
CA SER A 214 21.07 -1.94 -11.11
C SER A 214 20.58 -2.54 -12.43
N LYS A 215 21.05 -3.73 -12.78
CA LYS A 215 20.62 -4.45 -14.00
C LYS A 215 19.13 -4.80 -13.99
N PHE A 216 18.56 -5.11 -12.82
CA PHE A 216 17.11 -5.32 -12.71
C PHE A 216 16.36 -4.05 -13.14
N VAL A 217 16.72 -2.90 -12.61
CA VAL A 217 16.11 -1.61 -12.96
C VAL A 217 16.23 -1.32 -14.47
N GLU A 218 17.43 -1.47 -15.01
CA GLU A 218 17.68 -1.25 -16.43
C GLU A 218 16.91 -2.21 -17.34
N ALA A 219 16.82 -3.49 -16.95
CA ALA A 219 16.13 -4.51 -17.74
C ALA A 219 14.62 -4.24 -17.79
N TYR A 220 14.00 -3.90 -16.64
CA TYR A 220 12.58 -3.50 -16.60
C TYR A 220 12.33 -2.22 -17.39
N GLN A 221 13.23 -1.24 -17.32
CA GLN A 221 13.12 -0.01 -18.12
C GLN A 221 13.15 -0.29 -19.62
N LYS A 222 14.00 -1.23 -20.09
CA LYS A 222 14.04 -1.67 -21.50
C LYS A 222 12.73 -2.31 -21.94
N ASP A 223 12.02 -2.98 -21.02
CA ASP A 223 10.71 -3.57 -21.27
C ASP A 223 9.54 -2.55 -21.03
N GLY A 224 9.84 -1.24 -20.96
CA GLY A 224 8.85 -0.16 -20.83
C GLY A 224 8.29 0.03 -19.42
N ILE A 225 8.94 -0.52 -18.40
CA ILE A 225 8.52 -0.42 -17.00
C ILE A 225 9.56 0.36 -16.20
N ASN A 226 9.20 1.59 -15.82
CA ASN A 226 10.05 2.38 -14.93
C ASN A 226 9.87 1.92 -13.48
N VAL A 227 10.96 1.49 -12.86
CA VAL A 227 11.01 1.15 -11.43
C VAL A 227 11.16 2.44 -10.64
N TYR A 228 10.12 2.82 -9.89
CA TYR A 228 10.12 4.04 -9.08
C TYR A 228 11.11 3.96 -7.93
N ALA A 229 11.11 2.84 -7.21
CA ALA A 229 11.98 2.62 -6.05
C ALA A 229 12.43 1.17 -5.92
N VAL A 230 13.61 0.96 -5.33
CA VAL A 230 14.08 -0.33 -4.86
C VAL A 230 14.23 -0.26 -3.34
N HIS A 231 13.48 -1.10 -2.63
CA HIS A 231 13.66 -1.37 -1.22
C HIS A 231 14.71 -2.46 -1.07
N PHE A 232 15.72 -2.18 -0.29
CA PHE A 232 16.98 -2.96 -0.27
C PHE A 232 16.80 -4.46 0.00
N GLN A 233 15.94 -4.84 0.95
CA GLN A 233 15.73 -6.23 1.37
C GLN A 233 14.34 -6.40 1.97
N ASN A 234 13.62 -7.45 1.59
CA ASN A 234 12.40 -7.85 2.31
C ASN A 234 12.77 -8.48 3.65
N GLU A 235 12.20 -7.97 4.74
CA GLU A 235 12.25 -8.54 6.09
C GLU A 235 13.66 -9.00 6.55
N PRO A 236 14.63 -8.08 6.70
CA PRO A 236 16.00 -8.44 7.01
C PRO A 236 16.21 -9.12 8.37
N TYR A 237 15.14 -9.26 9.18
CA TYR A 237 15.20 -9.82 10.55
C TYR A 237 14.34 -11.08 10.75
N THR A 238 13.69 -11.58 9.69
CA THR A 238 12.78 -12.74 9.80
C THR A 238 13.51 -14.06 9.54
N LEU A 239 13.16 -15.09 10.33
CA LEU A 239 13.62 -16.46 10.14
C LEU A 239 12.55 -17.24 9.35
N ASN A 240 12.82 -17.45 8.06
CA ASN A 240 11.85 -18.02 7.13
C ASN A 240 12.32 -19.34 6.51
N GLN A 241 11.37 -20.23 6.24
CA GLN A 241 11.57 -21.45 5.43
C GLN A 241 11.33 -21.23 3.92
N TRP A 242 11.12 -20.01 3.50
CA TRP A 242 10.94 -19.51 2.14
C TRP A 242 11.98 -18.45 1.80
N PRO A 243 12.00 -17.83 0.61
CA PRO A 243 13.04 -16.88 0.23
C PRO A 243 13.21 -15.78 1.27
N ASN A 244 14.42 -15.62 1.77
CA ASN A 244 14.79 -14.55 2.70
C ASN A 244 16.31 -14.36 2.77
N CYS A 245 16.76 -13.24 3.37
CA CYS A 245 18.16 -12.99 3.67
C CYS A 245 18.30 -12.09 4.90
N LEU A 246 19.04 -12.56 5.92
CA LEU A 246 19.33 -11.77 7.11
C LEU A 246 20.45 -10.77 6.86
N TRP A 247 20.27 -9.57 7.40
CA TRP A 247 21.24 -8.48 7.37
C TRP A 247 21.31 -7.79 8.73
N THR A 248 22.53 -7.46 9.19
CA THR A 248 22.68 -6.55 10.32
C THR A 248 22.54 -5.09 9.87
N PRO A 249 22.17 -4.15 10.77
CA PRO A 249 22.07 -2.73 10.44
C PRO A 249 23.39 -2.15 9.88
N SER A 250 24.52 -2.54 10.45
CA SER A 250 25.84 -2.10 9.98
C SER A 250 26.17 -2.58 8.58
N ALA A 251 25.80 -3.83 8.24
CA ALA A 251 25.99 -4.36 6.89
C ALA A 251 25.08 -3.68 5.87
N MET A 252 23.82 -3.40 6.24
CA MET A 252 22.90 -2.61 5.41
C MET A 252 23.43 -1.18 5.19
N CYS A 253 23.90 -0.52 6.24
CA CYS A 253 24.52 0.79 6.13
C CYS A 253 25.72 0.76 5.17
N ASN A 254 26.61 -0.22 5.33
CA ASN A 254 27.80 -0.38 4.49
C ASN A 254 27.47 -0.58 3.01
N ILE A 255 26.55 -1.50 2.68
CA ILE A 255 26.23 -1.78 1.28
C ILE A 255 25.53 -0.59 0.61
N ILE A 256 24.62 0.09 1.33
CA ILE A 256 23.92 1.27 0.80
C ILE A 256 24.94 2.41 0.55
N ALA A 257 25.78 2.71 1.53
CA ALA A 257 26.71 3.82 1.47
C ALA A 257 27.84 3.63 0.45
N ARG A 258 28.38 2.43 0.34
CA ARG A 258 29.62 2.17 -0.41
C ARG A 258 29.44 1.44 -1.74
N TYR A 259 28.32 0.77 -1.93
CA TYR A 259 28.10 -0.04 -3.15
C TYR A 259 26.82 0.33 -3.90
N LEU A 260 25.64 0.19 -3.30
CA LEU A 260 24.35 0.44 -3.97
C LEU A 260 24.18 1.90 -4.40
N GLY A 261 24.30 2.82 -3.46
CA GLY A 261 24.14 4.25 -3.73
C GLY A 261 25.11 4.76 -4.79
N PRO A 262 26.43 4.49 -4.68
CA PRO A 262 27.41 4.82 -5.71
C PRO A 262 27.10 4.19 -7.08
N THR A 263 26.68 2.91 -7.12
CA THR A 263 26.32 2.22 -8.37
C THR A 263 25.12 2.87 -9.04
N PHE A 264 24.02 3.10 -8.31
CA PHE A 264 22.84 3.76 -8.87
C PHE A 264 23.12 5.16 -9.40
N ARG A 265 23.99 5.91 -8.70
CA ARG A 265 24.44 7.23 -9.17
C ARG A 265 25.31 7.15 -10.41
N LYS A 266 26.25 6.21 -10.45
CA LYS A 266 27.16 6.00 -11.60
C LYS A 266 26.37 5.62 -12.85
N GLU A 267 25.40 4.72 -12.72
CA GLU A 267 24.52 4.28 -13.81
C GLU A 267 23.38 5.28 -14.09
N GLN A 268 23.37 6.46 -13.42
CA GLN A 268 22.39 7.54 -13.59
C GLN A 268 20.93 7.08 -13.45
N LEU A 269 20.65 6.07 -12.63
CA LEU A 269 19.31 5.58 -12.38
C LEU A 269 18.48 6.63 -11.65
N LYS A 270 17.25 6.84 -12.13
CA LYS A 270 16.28 7.73 -11.47
C LYS A 270 15.51 7.03 -10.35
N THR A 271 15.73 5.74 -10.19
CA THR A 271 15.12 4.88 -9.19
C THR A 271 15.60 5.28 -7.79
N GLU A 272 14.66 5.49 -6.88
CA GLU A 272 14.96 5.80 -5.48
C GLU A 272 15.45 4.53 -4.75
N LEU A 273 16.41 4.69 -3.85
CA LEU A 273 16.78 3.64 -2.88
C LEU A 273 16.04 3.90 -1.58
N TRP A 274 15.37 2.87 -1.08
CA TRP A 274 14.63 2.91 0.17
C TRP A 274 15.18 1.88 1.15
N LEU A 275 15.25 2.25 2.42
CA LEU A 275 15.57 1.33 3.51
C LEU A 275 14.33 0.47 3.81
N GLY A 276 14.52 -0.83 3.87
CA GLY A 276 13.45 -1.80 4.14
C GLY A 276 13.27 -2.80 2.99
N THR A 277 12.24 -3.65 3.05
CA THR A 277 11.02 -3.49 3.85
C THR A 277 11.25 -3.95 5.30
N TRP A 278 11.05 -3.07 6.23
CA TRP A 278 11.54 -3.21 7.61
C TRP A 278 10.47 -3.84 8.52
N ASN A 279 10.82 -4.93 9.21
CA ASN A 279 9.91 -5.78 9.97
C ASN A 279 10.22 -5.90 11.47
N ASN A 280 10.88 -4.90 12.07
CA ASN A 280 11.04 -4.82 13.52
C ASN A 280 10.84 -3.37 14.03
N ASP A 281 10.75 -3.21 15.35
CA ASP A 281 10.47 -1.93 16.03
C ASP A 281 11.65 -1.44 16.91
N VAL A 282 12.88 -1.87 16.60
CA VAL A 282 14.07 -1.51 17.36
C VAL A 282 14.68 -0.22 16.78
N MET A 283 14.47 0.92 17.44
CA MET A 283 14.96 2.23 16.97
C MET A 283 16.47 2.27 16.74
N ALA A 284 17.28 1.63 17.58
CA ALA A 284 18.75 1.58 17.44
C ALA A 284 19.19 1.01 16.08
N ASN A 285 18.40 0.12 15.48
CA ASN A 285 18.68 -0.43 14.17
C ASN A 285 18.51 0.64 13.07
N PHE A 286 17.49 1.46 13.16
CA PHE A 286 17.30 2.60 12.26
C PHE A 286 18.39 3.65 12.47
N ASP A 287 18.73 3.96 13.72
CA ASP A 287 19.75 4.93 14.07
C ASP A 287 21.11 4.59 13.46
N THR A 288 21.50 3.31 13.46
CA THR A 288 22.73 2.84 12.85
C THR A 288 22.87 3.25 11.38
N ILE A 289 21.75 3.31 10.66
CA ILE A 289 21.74 3.60 9.22
C ILE A 289 21.40 5.07 8.95
N LEU A 290 20.31 5.56 9.55
CA LEU A 290 19.79 6.89 9.26
C LEU A 290 20.61 8.03 9.89
N SER A 291 21.46 7.72 10.89
CA SER A 291 22.45 8.69 11.42
C SER A 291 23.74 8.73 10.61
N SER A 292 23.93 7.83 9.65
CA SER A 292 25.10 7.82 8.78
C SER A 292 24.95 8.81 7.63
N PRO A 293 25.70 9.91 7.57
CA PRO A 293 25.63 10.86 6.45
C PRO A 293 25.95 10.20 5.10
N GLU A 294 26.81 9.15 5.12
CA GLU A 294 27.22 8.44 3.93
C GLU A 294 26.10 7.57 3.34
N ALA A 295 25.25 6.97 4.17
CA ALA A 295 24.08 6.22 3.71
C ALA A 295 22.92 7.15 3.38
N MET A 296 22.65 8.16 4.22
CA MET A 296 21.49 9.05 4.09
C MET A 296 21.46 9.85 2.79
N LYS A 297 22.61 10.14 2.19
CA LYS A 297 22.64 10.82 0.87
C LYS A 297 22.06 10.00 -0.28
N TYR A 298 21.74 8.72 -0.04
CA TYR A 298 21.17 7.80 -1.02
C TYR A 298 19.77 7.32 -0.64
N ILE A 299 19.37 7.41 0.64
CA ILE A 299 18.09 6.89 1.13
C ILE A 299 17.00 7.94 0.93
N ALA A 300 16.00 7.61 0.12
CA ALA A 300 14.83 8.46 -0.14
C ALA A 300 13.71 8.27 0.89
N GLY A 301 13.61 7.09 1.51
CA GLY A 301 12.58 6.77 2.49
C GLY A 301 12.79 5.44 3.18
N VAL A 302 11.84 5.10 4.06
CA VAL A 302 11.79 3.84 4.80
C VAL A 302 10.47 3.14 4.53
N GLY A 303 10.56 1.87 4.13
CA GLY A 303 9.43 0.97 4.01
C GLY A 303 9.26 0.14 5.28
N LEU A 304 8.05 0.12 5.83
CA LEU A 304 7.74 -0.51 7.11
C LEU A 304 6.66 -1.57 6.95
N GLN A 305 6.83 -2.70 7.63
CA GLN A 305 5.85 -3.79 7.64
C GLN A 305 5.87 -4.56 8.97
N TRP A 306 4.85 -5.37 9.25
CA TRP A 306 4.70 -6.20 10.45
C TRP A 306 4.99 -5.41 11.74
N GLU A 307 5.94 -5.83 12.59
CA GLU A 307 6.30 -5.13 13.82
C GLU A 307 6.81 -3.72 13.59
N GLY A 308 7.32 -3.41 12.40
CA GLY A 308 7.69 -2.04 12.00
C GLY A 308 6.57 -1.02 12.16
N LYS A 309 5.29 -1.47 12.20
CA LYS A 309 4.13 -0.61 12.51
C LYS A 309 4.16 0.01 13.91
N ASN A 310 4.95 -0.53 14.82
CA ASN A 310 4.98 -0.05 16.21
C ASN A 310 5.93 1.13 16.41
N ILE A 311 6.91 1.31 15.51
CA ILE A 311 7.93 2.36 15.61
C ILE A 311 7.62 3.62 14.76
N ILE A 312 6.57 3.60 13.93
CA ILE A 312 6.31 4.63 12.90
C ILE A 312 6.32 6.04 13.48
N GLN A 313 5.59 6.28 14.58
CA GLN A 313 5.45 7.63 15.16
C GLN A 313 6.79 8.13 15.70
N GLU A 314 7.58 7.28 16.37
CA GLU A 314 8.90 7.63 16.89
C GLU A 314 9.86 7.92 15.75
N LEU A 315 9.87 7.07 14.72
CA LEU A 315 10.69 7.22 13.53
C LEU A 315 10.36 8.52 12.79
N HIS A 316 9.08 8.79 12.55
CA HIS A 316 8.62 10.02 11.89
C HIS A 316 8.98 11.28 12.66
N LYS A 317 8.87 11.24 14.00
CA LYS A 317 9.24 12.35 14.87
C LYS A 317 10.76 12.62 14.87
N LYS A 318 11.57 11.55 14.82
CA LYS A 318 13.02 11.65 14.86
C LYS A 318 13.64 12.02 13.51
N TYR A 319 13.13 11.45 12.43
CA TYR A 319 13.64 11.62 11.07
C TYR A 319 12.61 12.27 10.17
N THR A 320 12.26 13.52 10.44
CA THR A 320 11.15 14.28 9.83
C THR A 320 11.26 14.48 8.31
N THR A 321 12.46 14.36 7.74
CA THR A 321 12.71 14.52 6.31
C THR A 321 12.63 13.20 5.53
N VAL A 322 12.54 12.07 6.23
CA VAL A 322 12.49 10.74 5.63
C VAL A 322 11.03 10.37 5.34
N LYS A 323 10.74 10.04 4.10
CA LYS A 323 9.42 9.52 3.72
C LYS A 323 9.17 8.14 4.34
N LEU A 324 7.94 7.87 4.73
CA LEU A 324 7.54 6.57 5.26
C LEU A 324 6.47 5.93 4.36
N MET A 325 6.61 4.63 4.12
CA MET A 325 5.66 3.83 3.35
C MET A 325 5.32 2.56 4.13
N GLN A 326 4.05 2.19 4.16
CA GLN A 326 3.66 0.83 4.52
C GLN A 326 3.87 -0.06 3.30
N THR A 327 4.56 -1.18 3.48
CA THR A 327 5.02 -2.05 2.39
C THR A 327 4.35 -3.41 2.38
N GLU A 328 3.86 -3.87 3.52
CA GLU A 328 3.14 -5.13 3.71
C GLU A 328 2.54 -5.16 5.12
N SER A 329 1.48 -5.93 5.32
CA SER A 329 0.91 -6.20 6.64
C SER A 329 0.16 -7.53 6.62
N GLU A 330 -0.33 -7.93 7.77
CA GLU A 330 -1.16 -9.10 7.97
C GLU A 330 -2.34 -9.09 7.00
N CYS A 331 -2.60 -10.22 6.35
CA CYS A 331 -3.67 -10.38 5.36
C CYS A 331 -4.40 -11.72 5.53
N GLY A 332 -4.74 -12.07 6.78
CA GLY A 332 -5.54 -13.26 7.10
C GLY A 332 -4.83 -14.60 6.80
N ASN A 333 -5.63 -15.67 6.75
CA ASN A 333 -5.16 -17.05 6.63
C ASN A 333 -5.93 -17.87 5.57
N GLY A 334 -6.59 -17.19 4.62
CA GLY A 334 -7.40 -17.81 3.57
C GLY A 334 -8.85 -18.07 3.95
N ASP A 335 -9.35 -17.48 5.02
CA ASP A 335 -10.76 -17.58 5.45
C ASP A 335 -11.64 -16.43 4.90
N PHE A 336 -11.05 -15.32 4.47
CA PHE A 336 -11.71 -14.18 3.85
C PHE A 336 -12.85 -13.61 4.71
N SER A 337 -12.63 -13.51 6.02
CA SER A 337 -13.65 -13.13 6.99
C SER A 337 -13.89 -11.60 7.00
N TRP A 338 -15.06 -11.18 7.53
CA TRP A 338 -15.32 -9.76 7.79
C TRP A 338 -14.34 -9.18 8.82
N LYS A 339 -13.91 -10.00 9.77
CA LYS A 339 -12.94 -9.64 10.81
C LYS A 339 -11.58 -9.23 10.21
N ASP A 340 -11.14 -9.86 9.12
CA ASP A 340 -9.90 -9.50 8.44
C ASP A 340 -10.02 -8.11 7.78
N ALA A 341 -11.20 -7.77 7.25
CA ALA A 341 -11.46 -6.43 6.75
C ALA A 341 -11.47 -5.37 7.86
N GLU A 342 -12.01 -5.68 9.05
CA GLU A 342 -11.94 -4.81 10.23
C GLU A 342 -10.47 -4.63 10.67
N HIS A 343 -9.67 -5.70 10.64
CA HIS A 343 -8.25 -5.64 10.94
C HIS A 343 -7.48 -4.80 9.90
N LEU A 344 -7.80 -4.95 8.61
CA LEU A 344 -7.22 -4.11 7.56
C LEU A 344 -7.50 -2.61 7.81
N PHE A 345 -8.74 -2.25 8.18
CA PHE A 345 -9.05 -0.86 8.52
C PHE A 345 -8.19 -0.35 9.68
N PHE A 346 -8.05 -1.15 10.74
CA PHE A 346 -7.19 -0.83 11.88
C PHE A 346 -5.73 -0.60 11.44
N LEU A 347 -5.18 -1.48 10.60
CA LEU A 347 -3.82 -1.35 10.08
C LEU A 347 -3.65 -0.08 9.24
N MET A 348 -4.55 0.15 8.27
CA MET A 348 -4.51 1.34 7.44
C MET A 348 -4.53 2.62 8.28
N LYS A 349 -5.46 2.69 9.25
CA LYS A 349 -5.54 3.82 10.18
C LYS A 349 -4.24 3.98 10.99
N LYS A 350 -3.71 2.91 11.59
CA LYS A 350 -2.48 2.94 12.40
C LYS A 350 -1.28 3.48 11.61
N TYR A 351 -1.08 2.99 10.39
CA TYR A 351 -0.01 3.45 9.50
C TYR A 351 -0.20 4.92 9.09
N LEU A 352 -1.41 5.30 8.69
CA LEU A 352 -1.74 6.67 8.28
C LEU A 352 -1.59 7.67 9.44
N ASP A 353 -2.00 7.29 10.65
CA ASP A 353 -1.80 8.13 11.85
C ASP A 353 -0.32 8.27 12.23
N GLY A 354 0.51 7.32 11.83
CA GLY A 354 1.96 7.36 11.98
C GLY A 354 2.69 8.19 10.92
N GLY A 355 2.01 8.67 9.88
CA GLY A 355 2.60 9.55 8.86
C GLY A 355 3.03 8.86 7.56
N VAL A 356 2.64 7.60 7.30
CA VAL A 356 2.95 6.95 6.02
C VAL A 356 2.20 7.62 4.87
N THR A 357 2.84 7.67 3.72
CA THR A 357 2.32 8.32 2.51
C THR A 357 1.72 7.35 1.50
N ALA A 358 1.99 6.05 1.63
CA ALA A 358 1.45 5.02 0.76
C ALA A 358 1.16 3.73 1.54
N TYR A 359 0.20 2.95 1.04
CA TYR A 359 -0.19 1.66 1.62
C TYR A 359 -0.29 0.61 0.52
N THR A 360 0.40 -0.53 0.70
CA THR A 360 0.42 -1.67 -0.22
C THR A 360 -0.19 -2.90 0.45
N TYR A 361 -1.36 -3.35 -0.03
CA TYR A 361 -1.92 -4.64 0.38
C TYR A 361 -1.09 -5.78 -0.22
N TRP A 362 -0.90 -6.88 0.54
CA TRP A 362 0.00 -7.94 0.08
C TRP A 362 -0.50 -8.60 -1.21
N ASN A 363 -1.60 -9.33 -1.17
CA ASN A 363 -2.07 -10.09 -2.32
C ASN A 363 -3.26 -9.42 -3.03
N MET A 364 -3.09 -8.96 -4.26
CA MET A 364 -4.20 -8.40 -5.04
C MET A 364 -5.21 -9.46 -5.45
N VAL A 365 -4.72 -10.57 -6.01
CA VAL A 365 -5.54 -11.67 -6.53
C VAL A 365 -4.87 -12.98 -6.16
N LEU A 366 -5.64 -13.94 -5.64
CA LEU A 366 -5.20 -15.31 -5.43
C LEU A 366 -6.31 -16.30 -5.80
N ALA A 367 -5.90 -17.53 -6.06
CA ALA A 367 -6.84 -18.61 -6.33
C ALA A 367 -7.20 -19.37 -5.04
N ASP A 368 -8.43 -19.87 -4.96
CA ASP A 368 -8.95 -20.76 -3.91
C ASP A 368 -8.74 -20.15 -2.51
N LYS A 369 -8.01 -20.83 -1.62
CA LYS A 369 -7.67 -20.34 -0.27
C LYS A 369 -6.43 -19.46 -0.21
N GLY A 370 -5.87 -19.05 -1.36
CA GLY A 370 -4.64 -18.27 -1.39
C GLY A 370 -3.42 -19.04 -0.89
N THR A 371 -3.33 -20.33 -1.23
CA THR A 371 -2.22 -21.19 -0.81
C THR A 371 -0.94 -20.83 -1.55
N SER A 372 0.12 -20.53 -0.80
CA SER A 372 1.46 -20.27 -1.32
C SER A 372 2.14 -21.57 -1.79
N SER A 373 3.22 -21.44 -2.57
CA SER A 373 4.05 -22.61 -2.94
C SER A 373 4.78 -23.24 -1.75
N TRP A 374 4.77 -22.58 -0.61
CA TRP A 374 5.44 -22.99 0.63
C TRP A 374 4.45 -23.49 1.70
N GLY A 375 3.16 -23.69 1.35
CA GLY A 375 2.18 -24.46 2.13
C GLY A 375 1.29 -23.68 3.09
N TRP A 376 1.32 -22.35 3.14
CA TRP A 376 0.35 -21.59 3.97
C TRP A 376 -0.65 -20.82 3.12
N ASN A 377 -1.78 -20.46 3.72
CA ASN A 377 -2.85 -19.70 3.09
C ASN A 377 -2.80 -18.25 3.53
N GLN A 378 -3.20 -17.34 2.61
CA GLN A 378 -3.43 -15.93 2.91
C GLN A 378 -4.64 -15.41 2.14
N ASN A 379 -5.21 -14.30 2.62
CA ASN A 379 -6.26 -13.60 1.92
C ASN A 379 -5.70 -12.79 0.74
N ALA A 380 -6.59 -12.47 -0.19
CA ALA A 380 -6.37 -11.54 -1.28
C ALA A 380 -7.57 -10.59 -1.38
N LEU A 381 -7.41 -9.44 -2.01
CA LEU A 381 -8.53 -8.54 -2.28
C LEU A 381 -9.57 -9.18 -3.21
N ILE A 382 -9.11 -10.03 -4.13
CA ILE A 382 -9.97 -10.75 -5.06
C ILE A 382 -9.57 -12.23 -5.05
N GLN A 383 -10.55 -13.09 -4.79
CA GLN A 383 -10.42 -14.54 -4.82
C GLN A 383 -10.99 -15.09 -6.14
N ILE A 384 -10.30 -16.05 -6.75
CA ILE A 384 -10.76 -16.77 -7.92
C ILE A 384 -10.85 -18.25 -7.59
N ASP A 385 -12.05 -18.83 -7.66
CA ASP A 385 -12.25 -20.27 -7.55
C ASP A 385 -11.82 -20.94 -8.86
N LYS A 386 -10.80 -21.82 -8.81
CA LYS A 386 -10.24 -22.47 -9.99
C LYS A 386 -11.23 -23.39 -10.72
N ALA A 387 -12.11 -24.04 -9.97
CA ALA A 387 -13.03 -25.03 -10.54
C ALA A 387 -14.21 -24.37 -11.26
N SER A 388 -14.83 -23.37 -10.62
CA SER A 388 -16.00 -22.67 -11.15
C SER A 388 -15.66 -21.40 -11.95
N ARG A 389 -14.40 -20.90 -11.86
CA ARG A 389 -13.95 -19.60 -12.38
C ARG A 389 -14.67 -18.40 -11.77
N LYS A 390 -15.35 -18.61 -10.64
CA LYS A 390 -16.06 -17.55 -9.93
C LYS A 390 -15.07 -16.55 -9.35
N VAL A 391 -15.30 -15.26 -9.63
CA VAL A 391 -14.58 -14.15 -9.02
C VAL A 391 -15.34 -13.65 -7.78
N THR A 392 -14.67 -13.53 -6.65
CA THR A 392 -15.23 -13.01 -5.41
C THR A 392 -14.41 -11.82 -4.92
N TYR A 393 -15.06 -10.68 -4.77
CA TYR A 393 -14.49 -9.51 -4.11
C TYR A 393 -14.62 -9.71 -2.60
N THR A 394 -13.49 -9.76 -1.91
CA THR A 394 -13.44 -10.11 -0.48
C THR A 394 -13.91 -8.95 0.41
N PRO A 395 -14.17 -9.17 1.70
CA PRO A 395 -14.42 -8.09 2.64
C PRO A 395 -13.32 -7.03 2.65
N GLU A 396 -12.05 -7.44 2.58
CA GLU A 396 -10.89 -6.54 2.54
C GLU A 396 -10.86 -5.67 1.28
N TYR A 397 -11.35 -6.18 0.13
CA TYR A 397 -11.52 -5.37 -1.08
C TYR A 397 -12.41 -4.14 -0.80
N TYR A 398 -13.54 -4.36 -0.13
CA TYR A 398 -14.47 -3.27 0.17
C TYR A 398 -13.94 -2.32 1.24
N ALA A 399 -13.30 -2.85 2.29
CA ALA A 399 -12.63 -2.02 3.30
C ALA A 399 -11.56 -1.13 2.67
N PHE A 400 -10.71 -1.69 1.79
CA PHE A 400 -9.70 -0.94 1.06
C PHE A 400 -10.31 0.12 0.14
N LYS A 401 -11.42 -0.21 -0.55
CA LYS A 401 -12.13 0.69 -1.46
C LYS A 401 -12.64 1.94 -0.76
N HIS A 402 -13.07 1.85 0.50
CA HIS A 402 -13.48 3.02 1.28
C HIS A 402 -12.38 4.07 1.43
N PHE A 403 -11.11 3.66 1.43
CA PHE A 403 -9.98 4.59 1.40
C PHE A 403 -9.61 4.99 -0.03
N SER A 404 -9.24 4.04 -0.87
CA SER A 404 -8.52 4.29 -2.12
C SER A 404 -9.37 4.97 -3.20
N TYR A 405 -10.66 4.66 -3.27
CA TYR A 405 -11.55 5.16 -4.33
C TYR A 405 -11.77 6.67 -4.26
N PHE A 406 -11.91 7.24 -3.06
CA PHE A 406 -12.19 8.66 -2.86
C PHE A 406 -10.95 9.49 -2.48
N VAL A 407 -9.83 8.83 -2.19
CA VAL A 407 -8.60 9.46 -1.74
C VAL A 407 -7.48 9.20 -2.77
N PRO A 408 -7.50 9.86 -3.93
CA PRO A 408 -6.45 9.71 -4.93
C PRO A 408 -5.10 10.23 -4.43
N ALA A 409 -4.01 9.86 -5.13
CA ALA A 409 -2.70 10.44 -4.91
C ALA A 409 -2.76 11.98 -4.93
N GLY A 410 -2.03 12.64 -4.05
CA GLY A 410 -2.08 14.09 -3.85
C GLY A 410 -3.10 14.55 -2.80
N SER A 411 -3.94 13.66 -2.25
CA SER A 411 -4.80 13.96 -1.10
C SER A 411 -3.96 14.22 0.15
N SER A 412 -4.40 15.15 0.99
CA SER A 412 -3.78 15.39 2.30
C SER A 412 -4.59 14.70 3.40
N LYS A 413 -3.94 13.96 4.30
CA LYS A 413 -4.56 13.55 5.55
C LYS A 413 -4.87 14.80 6.38
N ILE A 414 -6.01 14.82 7.05
CA ILE A 414 -6.52 15.97 7.80
C ILE A 414 -6.58 15.60 9.29
N GLU A 415 -6.23 16.58 10.13
CA GLU A 415 -6.32 16.43 11.59
C GLU A 415 -7.77 16.27 12.03
N SER A 416 -7.99 15.37 13.00
CA SER A 416 -9.29 15.14 13.62
C SER A 416 -9.15 14.89 15.12
N ALA A 417 -10.16 15.29 15.91
CA ALA A 417 -10.23 15.07 17.33
C ALA A 417 -11.62 14.55 17.74
N GLY A 418 -11.77 14.10 18.98
CA GLY A 418 -13.06 13.66 19.55
C GLY A 418 -12.96 12.30 20.24
N SER A 419 -14.12 11.81 20.70
CA SER A 419 -14.27 10.52 21.37
C SER A 419 -14.40 9.34 20.41
N PHE A 420 -14.92 9.58 19.18
CA PHE A 420 -15.04 8.58 18.13
C PHE A 420 -13.70 8.44 17.40
N LYS A 421 -12.93 7.41 17.76
CA LYS A 421 -11.56 7.20 17.27
C LYS A 421 -11.46 6.42 15.95
N GLU A 422 -12.51 5.70 15.55
CA GLU A 422 -12.53 4.88 14.35
C GLU A 422 -12.82 5.72 13.09
N LEU A 423 -11.97 6.72 12.87
CA LEU A 423 -12.11 7.72 11.81
C LEU A 423 -10.75 8.14 11.25
N VAL A 424 -10.70 8.34 9.93
CA VAL A 424 -9.59 9.02 9.21
C VAL A 424 -10.19 10.00 8.22
N ALA A 425 -9.65 11.21 8.15
CA ALA A 425 -10.13 12.25 7.24
C ALA A 425 -9.06 12.70 6.24
N PHE A 426 -9.50 13.04 5.03
CA PHE A 426 -8.63 13.49 3.95
C PHE A 426 -9.28 14.66 3.20
N LEU A 427 -8.45 15.56 2.69
CA LEU A 427 -8.85 16.55 1.70
C LEU A 427 -8.25 16.14 0.35
N ASN A 428 -9.10 15.81 -0.62
CA ASN A 428 -8.64 15.37 -1.93
C ASN A 428 -8.32 16.57 -2.85
N PRO A 429 -7.59 16.35 -3.98
CA PRO A 429 -7.24 17.43 -4.91
C PRO A 429 -8.44 18.11 -5.59
N HIS A 430 -9.62 17.53 -5.49
CA HIS A 430 -10.87 18.10 -6.04
C HIS A 430 -11.59 19.02 -5.04
N GLY A 431 -11.02 19.26 -3.84
CA GLY A 431 -11.61 20.08 -2.79
C GLY A 431 -12.72 19.36 -2.01
N GLU A 432 -12.77 18.03 -2.06
CA GLU A 432 -13.72 17.24 -1.27
C GLU A 432 -13.04 16.74 0.01
N LEU A 433 -13.72 16.94 1.13
CA LEU A 433 -13.38 16.30 2.40
C LEU A 433 -13.94 14.88 2.39
N VAL A 434 -13.07 13.89 2.56
CA VAL A 434 -13.40 12.46 2.62
C VAL A 434 -13.16 11.96 4.03
N ILE A 435 -14.21 11.44 4.67
CA ILE A 435 -14.15 10.92 6.04
C ILE A 435 -14.46 9.42 5.98
N VAL A 436 -13.49 8.58 6.33
CA VAL A 436 -13.62 7.12 6.35
C VAL A 436 -13.76 6.67 7.80
N THR A 437 -14.78 5.86 8.09
CA THR A 437 -15.05 5.37 9.45
C THR A 437 -15.35 3.89 9.47
N ASN A 438 -15.13 3.28 10.63
CA ASN A 438 -15.53 1.91 10.94
C ASN A 438 -16.38 1.88 12.21
N ASN A 439 -17.48 1.15 12.22
CA ASN A 439 -18.21 0.80 13.44
C ASN A 439 -17.96 -0.68 13.78
N LEU A 440 -17.09 -0.92 14.74
CA LEU A 440 -16.72 -2.27 15.22
C LEU A 440 -17.78 -2.89 16.16
N GLN A 441 -18.79 -2.13 16.57
CA GLN A 441 -19.80 -2.60 17.52
C GLN A 441 -20.84 -3.50 16.84
N ASP A 442 -21.45 -4.38 17.62
CA ASP A 442 -22.59 -5.22 17.19
C ASP A 442 -23.92 -4.43 17.19
N THR A 443 -23.88 -3.17 17.55
CA THR A 443 -25.01 -2.25 17.57
C THR A 443 -24.80 -1.04 16.69
N ALA A 444 -25.88 -0.48 16.15
CA ALA A 444 -25.83 0.77 15.44
C ALA A 444 -25.40 1.91 16.37
N LYS A 445 -24.63 2.85 15.85
CA LYS A 445 -24.10 3.99 16.63
C LYS A 445 -24.45 5.32 15.96
N ALA A 446 -25.15 6.18 16.68
CA ALA A 446 -25.34 7.57 16.27
C ALA A 446 -24.05 8.34 16.55
N ILE A 447 -23.58 9.11 15.56
CA ILE A 447 -22.40 9.96 15.66
C ILE A 447 -22.68 11.35 15.10
N ASN A 448 -22.17 12.38 15.79
CA ASN A 448 -22.18 13.77 15.36
C ASN A 448 -20.77 14.15 14.90
N ILE A 449 -20.61 14.44 13.61
CA ILE A 449 -19.32 14.83 13.04
C ILE A 449 -19.36 16.32 12.68
N LYS A 450 -18.51 17.10 13.34
CA LYS A 450 -18.35 18.53 13.09
C LYS A 450 -17.24 18.79 12.08
N ILE A 451 -17.51 19.71 11.17
CA ILE A 451 -16.59 20.17 10.12
C ILE A 451 -16.62 21.71 10.15
N SER A 452 -15.63 22.33 10.76
CA SER A 452 -15.58 23.79 10.92
C SER A 452 -16.85 24.34 11.65
N ALA A 453 -17.67 25.15 10.98
CA ALA A 453 -18.90 25.74 11.51
C ALA A 453 -20.17 24.90 11.27
N GLN A 454 -20.03 23.72 10.67
CA GLN A 454 -21.16 22.84 10.33
C GLN A 454 -20.98 21.46 10.97
N TYR A 455 -22.05 20.67 11.01
CA TYR A 455 -22.02 19.27 11.41
C TYR A 455 -23.09 18.46 10.72
N PHE A 456 -22.94 17.15 10.76
CA PHE A 456 -24.01 16.21 10.41
C PHE A 456 -24.11 15.10 11.46
N THR A 457 -25.31 14.54 11.55
CA THR A 457 -25.59 13.37 12.40
C THR A 457 -25.89 12.18 11.50
N VAL A 458 -25.29 11.04 11.82
CA VAL A 458 -25.53 9.79 11.12
C VAL A 458 -25.60 8.62 12.11
N THR A 459 -26.46 7.65 11.81
CA THR A 459 -26.48 6.36 12.51
C THR A 459 -25.77 5.33 11.63
N VAL A 460 -24.53 5.01 11.98
CA VAL A 460 -23.74 3.98 11.31
C VAL A 460 -24.19 2.59 11.77
N GLN A 461 -24.34 1.67 10.82
CA GLN A 461 -24.79 0.30 11.10
C GLN A 461 -23.76 -0.49 11.93
N PRO A 462 -24.18 -1.58 12.59
CA PRO A 462 -23.24 -2.51 13.20
C PRO A 462 -22.24 -3.03 12.18
N LYS A 463 -21.00 -3.29 12.61
CA LYS A 463 -19.97 -3.93 11.79
C LYS A 463 -19.89 -3.34 10.37
N SER A 464 -19.74 -2.00 10.26
CA SER A 464 -19.82 -1.32 8.97
C SER A 464 -18.65 -0.40 8.70
N PHE A 465 -18.21 -0.37 7.44
CA PHE A 465 -17.35 0.68 6.90
C PHE A 465 -18.19 1.76 6.25
N ASN A 466 -17.83 3.01 6.45
CA ASN A 466 -18.56 4.15 5.92
C ASN A 466 -17.60 5.20 5.36
N THR A 467 -17.96 5.79 4.23
CA THR A 467 -17.27 6.96 3.68
C THR A 467 -18.27 8.09 3.49
N PHE A 468 -17.95 9.24 4.07
CA PHE A 468 -18.70 10.47 3.92
C PHE A 468 -17.89 11.46 3.08
N ILE A 469 -18.50 12.03 2.05
CA ILE A 469 -17.85 12.96 1.13
C ILE A 469 -18.60 14.29 1.19
N VAL A 470 -17.87 15.35 1.54
CA VAL A 470 -18.37 16.72 1.67
C VAL A 470 -17.59 17.62 0.73
N LYS A 471 -18.28 18.37 -0.11
CA LYS A 471 -17.64 19.41 -0.90
C LYS A 471 -17.46 20.65 0.00
N LEU A 472 -16.21 21.11 0.18
CA LEU A 472 -15.90 22.29 1.01
C LEU A 472 -16.08 23.59 0.24
#